data_59d60b6e97bd056b2ded90a0af46b944
#
_entry.id   59d60b6e97bd056b2ded90a0af46b944
#
_cell.length_a   1.000
_cell.length_b   1.000
_cell.length_c   1.000
_cell.angle_alpha   90.00
_cell.angle_beta   90.00
_cell.angle_gamma   90.00
#
_symmetry.space_group_name_H-M   'P 1'
#
loop_
_entity.id
_entity.type
_entity.pdbx_description
1 polymer ?
#
loop_
_entity_poly.entity_id
_entity_poly.type
_entity_poly.pdbx_seq_one_letter_code
_entity_poly.pdbx_strand_id
1 'polypeptide(L)'
;MRYRAIFEAIVECERKGAEPDQDAIAVLADGADYGGLEFLQMLFGLTPTKNIELHLARLRRDSVRLQIRSQALPELTELLADRSIDHTECIKQTAEILNALRVTEGANLDPCKEWIDVLDARCAGGGHFVSSGYEPLDSEFVEGFAAGNVSLIAGRPSNGKSTFVTDMVRRLLAGIKKPKILAAPLEIGRLRFIDKLVSSATLVATNKLRKFPEELTLEERDLIRQSVHKLLATDDRLTVIDNPFFTLAKRSGKWDNDAALDKIEEILAEGNYDLTVWDLFQRSLSTITPNDVETALVRVQHMARRYGTHFVIVHQISRKVEERKDKHPRIEDLKGSGGYEEIPDLILLIHREKAYKKFMETDDIEINVGKQRDGPAGRTMIAEFYPEVSRLYNEKLTDTAPESSGTDEEGKAGFKGGDAPV
;
A
#
# COMPACT_ATOMS: atom_id res chain seq x y z
N MET A 1 -30.46 11.78 -20.43
CA MET A 1 -30.27 12.34 -21.78
C MET A 1 -29.63 13.74 -21.72
N ARG A 2 -30.13 14.69 -20.92
CA ARG A 2 -29.63 16.09 -20.84
C ARG A 2 -28.12 16.24 -20.63
N TYR A 3 -27.55 15.57 -19.63
CA TYR A 3 -26.12 15.64 -19.34
C TYR A 3 -25.24 15.07 -20.46
N ARG A 4 -25.74 14.13 -21.24
CA ARG A 4 -25.01 13.57 -22.38
C ARG A 4 -24.85 14.57 -23.50
N ALA A 5 -25.90 15.30 -23.85
CA ALA A 5 -25.86 16.34 -24.86
C ALA A 5 -24.89 17.48 -24.49
N ILE A 6 -24.89 17.89 -23.21
CA ILE A 6 -23.97 18.89 -22.69
C ILE A 6 -22.52 18.38 -22.76
N PHE A 7 -22.29 17.13 -22.34
CA PHE A 7 -20.96 16.52 -22.37
C PHE A 7 -20.43 16.40 -23.80
N GLU A 8 -21.26 15.93 -24.74
CA GLU A 8 -20.88 15.84 -26.17
C GLU A 8 -20.55 17.21 -26.76
N ALA A 9 -21.28 18.26 -26.36
CA ALA A 9 -21.01 19.64 -26.76
C ALA A 9 -19.69 20.18 -26.16
N ILE A 10 -19.38 19.87 -24.90
CA ILE A 10 -18.09 20.24 -24.25
C ILE A 10 -16.92 19.59 -24.99
N VAL A 11 -17.01 18.29 -25.28
CA VAL A 11 -15.97 17.55 -26.00
C VAL A 11 -15.76 18.12 -27.42
N GLU A 12 -16.84 18.54 -28.08
CA GLU A 12 -16.73 19.13 -29.41
C GLU A 12 -16.16 20.56 -29.36
N CYS A 13 -16.40 21.32 -28.28
CA CYS A 13 -15.71 22.61 -28.05
C CYS A 13 -14.19 22.39 -27.93
N GLU A 14 -13.75 21.46 -27.09
CA GLU A 14 -12.33 21.15 -26.94
C GLU A 14 -11.69 20.68 -28.24
N ARG A 15 -12.39 19.83 -29.02
CA ARG A 15 -11.92 19.37 -30.32
C ARG A 15 -11.74 20.49 -31.33
N LYS A 16 -12.54 21.54 -31.24
CA LYS A 16 -12.45 22.75 -32.08
C LYS A 16 -11.49 23.80 -31.52
N GLY A 17 -10.88 23.55 -30.36
CA GLY A 17 -10.02 24.53 -29.69
C GLY A 17 -10.77 25.74 -29.16
N ALA A 18 -12.09 25.62 -28.93
CA ALA A 18 -12.93 26.65 -28.37
C ALA A 18 -13.13 26.43 -26.87
N GLU A 19 -13.20 27.51 -26.10
CA GLU A 19 -13.50 27.43 -24.69
C GLU A 19 -14.98 27.00 -24.50
N PRO A 20 -15.27 25.99 -23.68
CA PRO A 20 -16.64 25.48 -23.49
C PRO A 20 -17.44 26.41 -22.58
N ASP A 21 -17.82 27.58 -23.08
CA ASP A 21 -18.74 28.48 -22.40
C ASP A 21 -20.23 28.12 -22.64
N GLN A 22 -21.13 28.83 -21.98
CA GLN A 22 -22.58 28.55 -22.03
C GLN A 22 -23.11 28.70 -23.46
N ASP A 23 -22.65 29.66 -24.19
CA ASP A 23 -23.16 29.97 -25.53
C ASP A 23 -22.65 28.94 -26.55
N ALA A 24 -21.38 28.55 -26.46
CA ALA A 24 -20.79 27.52 -27.31
C ALA A 24 -21.47 26.15 -27.10
N ILE A 25 -21.75 25.81 -25.85
CA ILE A 25 -22.46 24.56 -25.50
C ILE A 25 -23.92 24.61 -25.97
N ALA A 26 -24.61 25.75 -25.80
CA ALA A 26 -25.99 25.89 -26.25
C ALA A 26 -26.12 25.72 -27.78
N VAL A 27 -25.15 26.30 -28.56
CA VAL A 27 -25.11 26.19 -30.02
C VAL A 27 -24.80 24.76 -30.47
N LEU A 28 -23.86 24.07 -29.80
CA LEU A 28 -23.48 22.72 -30.20
C LEU A 28 -24.49 21.65 -29.73
N ALA A 29 -25.24 21.92 -28.67
CA ALA A 29 -26.30 21.06 -28.19
C ALA A 29 -27.67 21.37 -28.83
N ASP A 30 -27.73 22.28 -29.79
CA ASP A 30 -28.97 22.67 -30.46
C ASP A 30 -29.61 21.45 -31.13
N GLY A 31 -30.92 21.27 -30.86
CA GLY A 31 -31.67 20.09 -31.30
C GLY A 31 -31.61 18.88 -30.37
N ALA A 32 -30.80 18.89 -29.31
CA ALA A 32 -30.79 17.87 -28.28
C ALA A 32 -31.51 18.34 -27.01
N ASP A 33 -32.11 17.41 -26.27
CA ASP A 33 -32.74 17.75 -24.96
C ASP A 33 -31.64 17.93 -23.89
N TYR A 34 -31.04 19.13 -23.81
CA TYR A 34 -30.07 19.51 -22.79
C TYR A 34 -30.65 20.29 -21.62
N GLY A 35 -31.96 20.55 -21.64
CA GLY A 35 -32.69 21.25 -20.57
C GLY A 35 -32.78 22.78 -20.72
N GLY A 36 -32.23 23.32 -21.82
CA GLY A 36 -32.34 24.74 -22.16
C GLY A 36 -31.28 25.63 -21.47
N LEU A 37 -31.27 26.91 -21.85
CA LEU A 37 -30.28 27.89 -21.39
C LEU A 37 -30.32 28.12 -19.87
N GLU A 38 -31.51 28.10 -19.27
CA GLU A 38 -31.68 28.24 -17.80
C GLU A 38 -31.00 27.11 -17.02
N PHE A 39 -31.01 25.88 -17.56
CA PHE A 39 -30.33 24.74 -16.96
C PHE A 39 -28.82 24.85 -17.07
N LEU A 40 -28.33 25.34 -18.21
CA LEU A 40 -26.89 25.64 -18.39
C LEU A 40 -26.45 26.76 -17.44
N GLN A 41 -27.19 27.84 -17.33
CA GLN A 41 -26.92 28.94 -16.39
C GLN A 41 -26.86 28.47 -14.94
N MET A 42 -27.73 27.57 -14.55
CA MET A 42 -27.71 26.94 -13.24
C MET A 42 -26.44 26.09 -13.03
N LEU A 43 -26.02 25.30 -14.02
CA LEU A 43 -24.82 24.48 -13.95
C LEU A 43 -23.55 25.33 -13.89
N PHE A 44 -23.43 26.39 -14.70
CA PHE A 44 -22.29 27.30 -14.69
C PHE A 44 -22.26 28.24 -13.48
N GLY A 45 -23.41 28.51 -12.88
CA GLY A 45 -23.53 29.27 -11.61
C GLY A 45 -23.13 28.44 -10.37
N LEU A 46 -23.01 27.14 -10.49
CA LEU A 46 -22.45 26.31 -9.43
C LEU A 46 -20.95 26.55 -9.39
N THR A 47 -20.45 27.07 -8.26
CA THR A 47 -19.01 27.28 -8.02
C THR A 47 -18.27 26.01 -8.37
N PRO A 48 -17.17 26.06 -9.19
CA PRO A 48 -16.40 24.87 -9.50
C PRO A 48 -15.89 24.26 -8.20
N THR A 49 -16.46 23.15 -7.81
CA THR A 49 -15.96 22.41 -6.66
C THR A 49 -14.58 21.87 -7.01
N LYS A 50 -13.62 21.97 -6.10
CA LYS A 50 -12.24 21.45 -6.21
C LYS A 50 -12.13 19.94 -6.53
N ASN A 51 -13.26 19.29 -6.85
CA ASN A 51 -13.39 17.84 -7.02
C ASN A 51 -13.95 17.44 -8.39
N ILE A 52 -13.59 18.17 -9.47
CA ILE A 52 -14.01 17.79 -10.84
C ILE A 52 -13.59 16.35 -11.15
N GLU A 53 -12.38 15.95 -10.77
CA GLU A 53 -11.88 14.57 -10.96
C GLU A 53 -12.72 13.53 -10.22
N LEU A 54 -13.17 13.83 -9.00
CA LEU A 54 -14.05 12.93 -8.25
C LEU A 54 -15.42 12.77 -8.93
N HIS A 55 -15.95 13.85 -9.49
CA HIS A 55 -17.19 13.81 -10.25
C HIS A 55 -17.02 13.08 -11.59
N LEU A 56 -15.90 13.27 -12.29
CA LEU A 56 -15.57 12.53 -13.51
C LEU A 56 -15.38 11.03 -13.21
N ALA A 57 -14.71 10.68 -12.12
CA ALA A 57 -14.59 9.29 -11.69
C ALA A 57 -15.95 8.66 -11.34
N ARG A 58 -16.85 9.41 -10.71
CA ARG A 58 -18.23 8.97 -10.46
C ARG A 58 -19.01 8.78 -11.75
N LEU A 59 -18.95 9.74 -12.66
CA LEU A 59 -19.62 9.66 -13.97
C LEU A 59 -19.09 8.49 -14.81
N ARG A 60 -17.78 8.24 -14.80
CA ARG A 60 -17.18 7.06 -15.45
C ARG A 60 -17.70 5.76 -14.82
N ARG A 61 -17.74 5.68 -13.49
CA ARG A 61 -18.29 4.52 -12.76
C ARG A 61 -19.76 4.27 -13.07
N ASP A 62 -20.56 5.34 -13.13
CA ASP A 62 -21.98 5.26 -13.44
C ASP A 62 -22.21 4.91 -14.92
N SER A 63 -21.35 5.37 -15.83
CA SER A 63 -21.34 4.97 -17.24
C SER A 63 -21.07 3.48 -17.42
N VAL A 64 -20.05 2.94 -16.73
CA VAL A 64 -19.74 1.50 -16.75
C VAL A 64 -20.90 0.69 -16.17
N ARG A 65 -21.48 1.12 -15.04
CA ARG A 65 -22.67 0.47 -14.45
C ARG A 65 -23.86 0.49 -15.39
N LEU A 66 -24.04 1.59 -16.11
CA LEU A 66 -25.11 1.69 -17.10
C LEU A 66 -24.87 0.74 -18.28
N GLN A 67 -23.66 0.64 -18.79
CA GLN A 67 -23.28 -0.29 -19.84
C GLN A 67 -23.46 -1.74 -19.40
N ILE A 68 -23.01 -2.09 -18.18
CA ILE A 68 -23.26 -3.42 -17.61
C ILE A 68 -24.77 -3.72 -17.60
N ARG A 69 -25.56 -2.78 -17.11
CA ARG A 69 -27.02 -2.97 -16.94
C ARG A 69 -27.78 -3.01 -18.26
N SER A 70 -27.37 -2.20 -19.25
CA SER A 70 -28.10 -2.04 -20.51
C SER A 70 -27.64 -2.98 -21.62
N GLN A 71 -26.38 -3.46 -21.58
CA GLN A 71 -25.80 -4.29 -22.62
C GLN A 71 -25.40 -5.68 -22.10
N ALA A 72 -24.48 -5.75 -21.13
CA ALA A 72 -23.94 -7.03 -20.73
C ALA A 72 -24.91 -7.92 -19.94
N LEU A 73 -25.72 -7.35 -19.06
CA LEU A 73 -26.65 -8.14 -18.25
C LEU A 73 -27.72 -8.86 -19.09
N PRO A 74 -28.37 -8.23 -20.10
CA PRO A 74 -29.26 -8.93 -21.01
C PRO A 74 -28.55 -10.04 -21.79
N GLU A 75 -27.39 -9.79 -22.39
CA GLU A 75 -26.63 -10.77 -23.16
C GLU A 75 -26.17 -11.95 -22.28
N LEU A 76 -25.69 -11.69 -21.06
CA LEU A 76 -25.34 -12.75 -20.10
C LEU A 76 -26.56 -13.56 -19.67
N THR A 77 -27.71 -12.91 -19.49
CA THR A 77 -28.94 -13.61 -19.10
C THR A 77 -29.42 -14.54 -20.21
N GLU A 78 -29.34 -14.12 -21.46
CA GLU A 78 -29.69 -14.91 -22.63
C GLU A 78 -28.71 -16.08 -22.81
N LEU A 79 -27.41 -15.84 -22.71
CA LEU A 79 -26.35 -16.84 -22.77
C LEU A 79 -26.52 -17.93 -21.69
N LEU A 80 -26.82 -17.53 -20.44
CA LEU A 80 -27.00 -18.49 -19.34
C LEU A 80 -28.33 -19.24 -19.41
N ALA A 81 -29.33 -18.74 -20.14
CA ALA A 81 -30.59 -19.40 -20.36
C ALA A 81 -30.51 -20.47 -21.48
N ASP A 82 -29.54 -20.33 -22.37
CA ASP A 82 -29.35 -21.29 -23.48
C ASP A 82 -28.65 -22.59 -23.00
N ARG A 83 -29.45 -23.60 -22.77
CA ARG A 83 -28.97 -24.94 -22.34
C ARG A 83 -28.29 -25.75 -23.45
N SER A 84 -28.25 -25.27 -24.68
CA SER A 84 -27.61 -25.95 -25.81
C SER A 84 -26.10 -25.69 -25.90
N ILE A 85 -25.61 -24.67 -25.20
CA ILE A 85 -24.20 -24.25 -25.21
C ILE A 85 -23.41 -25.08 -24.21
N ASP A 86 -22.28 -25.63 -24.64
CA ASP A 86 -21.35 -26.33 -23.77
C ASP A 86 -20.74 -25.42 -22.71
N HIS A 87 -20.43 -25.97 -21.53
CA HIS A 87 -19.89 -25.22 -20.42
C HIS A 87 -18.62 -24.44 -20.77
N THR A 88 -17.73 -25.01 -21.55
CA THR A 88 -16.48 -24.34 -21.96
C THR A 88 -16.74 -23.16 -22.88
N GLU A 89 -17.67 -23.30 -23.82
CA GLU A 89 -18.07 -22.24 -24.74
C GLU A 89 -18.86 -21.14 -23.99
N CYS A 90 -19.70 -21.51 -23.03
CA CYS A 90 -20.42 -20.57 -22.17
C CYS A 90 -19.44 -19.70 -21.35
N ILE A 91 -18.40 -20.31 -20.76
CA ILE A 91 -17.36 -19.57 -20.03
C ILE A 91 -16.61 -18.60 -20.96
N LYS A 92 -16.28 -19.06 -22.18
CA LYS A 92 -15.57 -18.25 -23.15
C LYS A 92 -16.39 -17.03 -23.59
N GLN A 93 -17.64 -17.23 -23.96
CA GLN A 93 -18.54 -16.14 -24.36
C GLN A 93 -18.84 -15.17 -23.20
N THR A 94 -18.98 -15.67 -21.97
CA THR A 94 -19.09 -14.84 -20.78
C THR A 94 -17.85 -13.94 -20.62
N ALA A 95 -16.66 -14.51 -20.80
CA ALA A 95 -15.42 -13.74 -20.74
C ALA A 95 -15.31 -12.70 -21.87
N GLU A 96 -15.79 -13.01 -23.07
CA GLU A 96 -15.83 -12.06 -24.19
C GLU A 96 -16.78 -10.89 -23.92
N ILE A 97 -18.00 -11.16 -23.43
CA ILE A 97 -18.96 -10.11 -23.04
C ILE A 97 -18.37 -9.20 -21.95
N LEU A 98 -17.75 -9.78 -20.91
CA LEU A 98 -17.13 -9.00 -19.83
C LEU A 98 -15.88 -8.24 -20.30
N ASN A 99 -15.10 -8.79 -21.23
CA ASN A 99 -13.94 -8.10 -21.82
C ASN A 99 -14.36 -6.96 -22.76
N ALA A 100 -15.48 -7.07 -23.45
CA ALA A 100 -16.04 -5.99 -24.26
C ALA A 100 -16.48 -4.78 -23.41
N LEU A 101 -16.80 -5.00 -22.13
CA LEU A 101 -17.07 -3.94 -21.16
C LEU A 101 -15.80 -3.29 -20.58
N ARG A 102 -14.63 -3.87 -20.81
CA ARG A 102 -13.36 -3.21 -20.52
C ARG A 102 -13.26 -2.01 -21.44
N VAL A 103 -13.80 -0.89 -20.97
CA VAL A 103 -13.48 0.41 -21.52
C VAL A 103 -11.95 0.45 -21.57
N THR A 104 -11.42 0.66 -22.74
CA THR A 104 -10.00 0.89 -22.98
C THR A 104 -9.60 2.15 -22.22
N GLU A 105 -9.37 2.02 -20.91
CA GLU A 105 -8.64 3.02 -20.16
C GLU A 105 -7.22 2.97 -20.73
N GLY A 106 -6.86 3.96 -21.49
CA GLY A 106 -5.47 4.20 -21.83
C GLY A 106 -5.02 4.11 -23.29
N ALA A 107 -5.91 3.99 -24.27
CA ALA A 107 -5.46 3.88 -25.66
C ALA A 107 -4.99 5.19 -26.32
N ASN A 108 -5.17 6.35 -25.70
CA ASN A 108 -4.78 7.65 -26.27
C ASN A 108 -4.39 8.70 -25.21
N LEU A 109 -3.65 8.31 -24.17
CA LEU A 109 -2.99 9.32 -23.34
C LEU A 109 -1.74 9.78 -24.10
N ASP A 110 -1.63 11.08 -24.35
CA ASP A 110 -0.38 11.70 -24.80
C ASP A 110 0.63 11.57 -23.64
N PRO A 111 1.67 10.72 -23.75
CA PRO A 111 2.59 10.50 -22.64
C PRO A 111 3.31 11.78 -22.21
N CYS A 112 3.47 12.75 -23.13
CA CYS A 112 4.09 14.02 -22.82
C CYS A 112 3.18 14.90 -21.96
N LYS A 113 1.89 14.96 -22.29
CA LYS A 113 0.91 15.72 -21.52
C LYS A 113 0.73 15.11 -20.13
N GLU A 114 0.55 13.79 -20.06
CA GLU A 114 0.45 13.08 -18.79
C GLU A 114 1.66 13.33 -17.89
N TRP A 115 2.88 13.27 -18.46
CA TRP A 115 4.09 13.52 -17.70
C TRP A 115 4.20 14.97 -17.21
N ILE A 116 3.81 15.95 -18.04
CA ILE A 116 3.78 17.37 -17.66
C ILE A 116 2.77 17.59 -16.52
N ASP A 117 1.57 17.03 -16.62
CA ASP A 117 0.53 17.14 -15.58
C ASP A 117 1.02 16.55 -14.23
N VAL A 118 1.74 15.41 -14.27
CA VAL A 118 2.39 14.81 -13.10
C VAL A 118 3.50 15.72 -12.54
N LEU A 119 4.33 16.31 -13.40
CA LEU A 119 5.38 17.23 -12.99
C LEU A 119 4.80 18.48 -12.33
N ASP A 120 3.78 19.08 -12.92
CA ASP A 120 3.11 20.26 -12.39
C ASP A 120 2.45 19.97 -11.04
N ALA A 121 1.82 18.80 -10.89
CA ALA A 121 1.28 18.34 -9.62
C ALA A 121 2.38 18.17 -8.56
N ARG A 122 3.52 17.58 -8.91
CA ARG A 122 4.69 17.47 -8.02
C ARG A 122 5.26 18.83 -7.62
N CYS A 123 5.40 19.76 -8.57
CA CYS A 123 5.87 21.12 -8.32
C CYS A 123 4.91 21.92 -7.40
N ALA A 124 3.61 21.67 -7.50
CA ALA A 124 2.60 22.26 -6.63
C ALA A 124 2.56 21.64 -5.21
N GLY A 125 3.50 20.72 -4.88
CA GLY A 125 3.53 20.01 -3.61
C GLY A 125 2.55 18.82 -3.54
N GLY A 126 1.97 18.43 -4.66
CA GLY A 126 1.04 17.32 -4.81
C GLY A 126 1.70 15.95 -5.03
N GLY A 127 2.95 15.75 -4.59
CA GLY A 127 3.58 14.44 -4.63
C GLY A 127 2.76 13.42 -3.81
N HIS A 128 2.23 12.39 -4.49
CA HIS A 128 1.45 11.32 -3.86
C HIS A 128 2.36 10.31 -3.16
N PHE A 129 3.17 10.76 -2.23
CA PHE A 129 3.91 9.84 -1.38
C PHE A 129 3.64 10.09 0.09
N VAL A 130 3.57 9.00 0.82
CA VAL A 130 3.40 8.97 2.27
C VAL A 130 4.79 8.86 2.89
N SER A 131 5.09 9.68 3.87
CA SER A 131 6.31 9.56 4.68
C SER A 131 6.33 8.21 5.40
N SER A 132 7.51 7.68 5.71
CA SER A 132 7.64 6.55 6.64
C SER A 132 7.38 6.97 8.09
N GLY A 133 7.39 8.26 8.36
CA GLY A 133 7.37 8.84 9.70
C GLY A 133 8.74 8.84 10.39
N TYR A 134 9.77 8.42 9.69
CA TYR A 134 11.17 8.44 10.13
C TYR A 134 12.00 9.28 9.15
N GLU A 135 12.35 10.48 9.57
CA GLU A 135 13.07 11.43 8.71
C GLU A 135 14.36 10.82 8.11
N PRO A 136 15.18 10.06 8.86
CA PRO A 136 16.37 9.45 8.28
C PRO A 136 16.07 8.45 7.14
N LEU A 137 14.94 7.72 7.19
CA LEU A 137 14.53 6.85 6.09
C LEU A 137 13.94 7.66 4.93
N ASP A 138 13.13 8.67 5.23
CA ASP A 138 12.50 9.49 4.21
C ASP A 138 13.53 10.30 3.40
N SER A 139 14.66 10.70 4.01
CA SER A 139 15.77 11.37 3.32
C SER A 139 16.50 10.45 2.32
N GLU A 140 16.39 9.13 2.50
CA GLU A 140 17.01 8.14 1.62
C GLU A 140 16.06 7.63 0.53
N PHE A 141 14.76 7.80 0.72
CA PHE A 141 13.78 7.38 -0.28
C PHE A 141 13.62 8.47 -1.34
N VAL A 142 13.83 8.13 -2.59
CA VAL A 142 13.64 9.07 -3.72
C VAL A 142 12.17 9.49 -3.82
N GLU A 143 11.24 8.58 -3.57
CA GLU A 143 9.79 8.83 -3.68
C GLU A 143 9.03 8.55 -2.37
N GLY A 144 9.71 8.18 -1.28
CA GLY A 144 9.06 7.72 -0.06
C GLY A 144 8.18 6.49 -0.33
N PHE A 145 7.01 6.45 0.30
CA PHE A 145 5.98 5.46 0.01
C PHE A 145 5.05 5.99 -1.08
N ALA A 146 5.49 5.88 -2.34
CA ALA A 146 4.75 6.38 -3.48
C ALA A 146 3.47 5.57 -3.71
N ALA A 147 2.39 6.25 -4.10
CA ALA A 147 1.14 5.62 -4.49
C ALA A 147 1.36 4.64 -5.66
N GLY A 148 0.76 3.46 -5.57
CA GLY A 148 0.90 2.42 -6.58
C GLY A 148 2.10 1.49 -6.41
N ASN A 149 2.97 1.74 -5.41
CA ASN A 149 4.15 0.94 -5.13
C ASN A 149 3.93 -0.04 -3.96
N VAL A 150 4.83 -1.00 -3.84
CA VAL A 150 4.83 -2.03 -2.79
C VAL A 150 6.16 -2.03 -2.05
N SER A 151 6.12 -1.92 -0.73
CA SER A 151 7.27 -2.08 0.16
C SER A 151 7.19 -3.38 0.96
N LEU A 152 8.32 -4.04 1.13
CA LEU A 152 8.46 -5.23 1.95
C LEU A 152 9.30 -4.92 3.19
N ILE A 153 8.76 -5.20 4.37
CA ILE A 153 9.48 -5.13 5.65
C ILE A 153 9.77 -6.55 6.12
N ALA A 154 11.02 -6.96 6.12
CA ALA A 154 11.41 -8.33 6.38
C ALA A 154 12.37 -8.47 7.56
N GLY A 155 12.25 -9.55 8.31
CA GLY A 155 13.14 -9.85 9.45
C GLY A 155 12.69 -11.09 10.21
N ARG A 156 13.53 -11.56 11.13
CA ARG A 156 13.21 -12.71 11.99
C ARG A 156 12.12 -12.37 13.02
N PRO A 157 11.44 -13.38 13.60
CA PRO A 157 10.57 -13.17 14.76
C PRO A 157 11.31 -12.42 15.88
N SER A 158 10.59 -11.60 16.62
CA SER A 158 11.12 -10.80 17.74
C SER A 158 12.14 -9.70 17.38
N ASN A 159 12.45 -9.49 16.10
CA ASN A 159 13.33 -8.40 15.66
C ASN A 159 12.62 -7.03 15.56
N GLY A 160 11.36 -6.91 15.99
CA GLY A 160 10.71 -5.62 16.10
C GLY A 160 9.86 -5.19 14.89
N LYS A 161 9.65 -6.03 13.85
CA LYS A 161 8.86 -5.68 12.64
C LYS A 161 7.50 -5.03 12.94
N SER A 162 6.66 -5.73 13.71
CA SER A 162 5.31 -5.20 14.05
C SER A 162 5.38 -3.97 14.94
N THR A 163 6.44 -3.79 15.74
CA THR A 163 6.64 -2.58 16.52
C THR A 163 7.04 -1.41 15.63
N PHE A 164 7.98 -1.62 14.71
CA PHE A 164 8.35 -0.62 13.70
C PHE A 164 7.14 -0.14 12.91
N VAL A 165 6.35 -1.07 12.37
CA VAL A 165 5.14 -0.76 11.60
C VAL A 165 4.09 -0.04 12.45
N THR A 166 3.90 -0.46 13.71
CA THR A 166 2.93 0.19 14.61
C THR A 166 3.36 1.61 14.94
N ASP A 167 4.65 1.83 15.24
CA ASP A 167 5.18 3.19 15.51
C ASP A 167 5.15 4.07 14.27
N MET A 168 5.42 3.52 13.08
CA MET A 168 5.24 4.17 11.80
C MET A 168 3.80 4.68 11.64
N VAL A 169 2.81 3.82 11.79
CA VAL A 169 1.39 4.18 11.70
C VAL A 169 1.03 5.26 12.73
N ARG A 170 1.50 5.16 13.97
CA ARG A 170 1.30 6.19 14.99
C ARG A 170 1.89 7.55 14.57
N ARG A 171 3.12 7.57 14.04
CA ARG A 171 3.79 8.79 13.58
C ARG A 171 3.00 9.45 12.44
N LEU A 172 2.52 8.67 11.50
CA LEU A 172 1.70 9.15 10.38
C LEU A 172 0.36 9.73 10.84
N LEU A 173 -0.32 9.08 11.78
CA LEU A 173 -1.56 9.57 12.36
C LEU A 173 -1.36 10.86 13.18
N ALA A 174 -0.20 11.04 13.81
CA ALA A 174 0.17 12.22 14.57
C ALA A 174 0.72 13.36 13.69
N GLY A 175 1.14 13.06 12.46
CA GLY A 175 1.78 13.99 11.54
C GLY A 175 0.84 15.03 10.94
N ILE A 176 1.44 16.00 10.22
CA ILE A 176 0.73 17.11 9.56
C ILE A 176 0.01 16.61 8.30
N LYS A 177 0.70 15.82 7.47
CA LYS A 177 0.07 15.09 6.36
C LYS A 177 -0.75 13.96 6.96
N LYS A 178 -2.03 13.99 6.75
CA LYS A 178 -2.99 13.08 7.39
C LYS A 178 -3.38 11.94 6.44
N PRO A 179 -2.52 10.94 6.20
CA PRO A 179 -2.85 9.85 5.30
C PRO A 179 -3.99 9.00 5.87
N LYS A 180 -4.83 8.47 4.96
CA LYS A 180 -5.83 7.46 5.30
C LYS A 180 -5.19 6.09 5.22
N ILE A 181 -5.23 5.35 6.32
CA ILE A 181 -4.47 4.10 6.50
C ILE A 181 -5.43 2.93 6.67
N LEU A 182 -5.21 1.87 5.89
CA LEU A 182 -5.80 0.56 6.07
C LEU A 182 -4.77 -0.36 6.74
N ALA A 183 -5.08 -0.90 7.91
CA ALA A 183 -4.20 -1.82 8.61
C ALA A 183 -4.84 -3.21 8.78
N ALA A 184 -4.13 -4.24 8.36
CA ALA A 184 -4.50 -5.65 8.51
C ALA A 184 -3.47 -6.39 9.39
N PRO A 185 -3.53 -6.24 10.74
CA PRO A 185 -2.60 -6.85 11.67
C PRO A 185 -2.96 -8.30 11.98
N LEU A 186 -2.83 -9.18 10.99
CA LEU A 186 -3.30 -10.58 11.06
C LEU A 186 -2.51 -11.47 12.03
N GLU A 187 -1.29 -11.08 12.38
CA GLU A 187 -0.49 -11.82 13.35
C GLU A 187 -0.95 -11.58 14.78
N ILE A 188 -1.13 -10.31 15.14
CA ILE A 188 -1.40 -9.92 16.52
C ILE A 188 -2.88 -9.65 16.81
N GLY A 189 -3.67 -9.41 15.75
CA GLY A 189 -5.09 -9.05 15.84
C GLY A 189 -5.33 -7.58 16.18
N ARG A 190 -6.55 -7.14 15.90
CA ARG A 190 -6.98 -5.73 15.96
C ARG A 190 -6.74 -5.07 17.32
N LEU A 191 -7.23 -5.69 18.40
CA LEU A 191 -7.12 -5.07 19.74
C LEU A 191 -5.67 -4.92 20.18
N ARG A 192 -4.82 -5.92 19.92
CA ARG A 192 -3.41 -5.85 20.26
C ARG A 192 -2.65 -4.80 19.44
N PHE A 193 -3.06 -4.60 18.21
CA PHE A 193 -2.51 -3.53 17.38
C PHE A 193 -2.87 -2.16 17.95
N ILE A 194 -4.12 -1.97 18.36
CA ILE A 194 -4.59 -0.74 19.00
C ILE A 194 -3.88 -0.51 20.34
N ASP A 195 -3.73 -1.55 21.19
CA ASP A 195 -2.98 -1.46 22.45
C ASP A 195 -1.55 -0.94 22.21
N LYS A 196 -0.87 -1.44 21.19
CA LYS A 196 0.47 -0.99 20.80
C LYS A 196 0.49 0.47 20.31
N LEU A 197 -0.50 0.88 19.51
CA LEU A 197 -0.65 2.27 19.06
C LEU A 197 -0.83 3.21 20.26
N VAL A 198 -1.72 2.87 21.17
CA VAL A 198 -2.02 3.65 22.38
C VAL A 198 -0.80 3.70 23.30
N SER A 199 -0.15 2.56 23.51
CA SER A 199 1.08 2.47 24.29
C SER A 199 2.19 3.35 23.71
N SER A 200 2.37 3.30 22.39
CA SER A 200 3.35 4.14 21.69
C SER A 200 3.02 5.63 21.76
N ALA A 201 1.76 6.01 21.81
CA ALA A 201 1.33 7.41 21.92
C ALA A 201 1.43 7.97 23.32
N THR A 202 1.14 7.16 24.34
CA THR A 202 1.02 7.59 25.74
C THR A 202 2.24 7.27 26.59
N LEU A 203 3.14 6.41 26.11
CA LEU A 203 4.26 5.84 26.85
C LEU A 203 3.84 4.98 28.06
N VAL A 204 2.56 4.64 28.16
CA VAL A 204 2.09 3.66 29.13
C VAL A 204 2.41 2.26 28.61
N ALA A 205 3.09 1.45 29.41
CA ALA A 205 3.55 0.14 28.99
C ALA A 205 2.39 -0.74 28.50
N THR A 206 2.56 -1.42 27.37
CA THR A 206 1.55 -2.31 26.77
C THR A 206 1.10 -3.41 27.77
N ASN A 207 2.02 -3.86 28.62
CA ASN A 207 1.70 -4.85 29.65
C ASN A 207 0.72 -4.30 30.70
N LYS A 208 0.91 -3.05 31.12
CA LYS A 208 0.03 -2.34 32.07
C LYS A 208 -1.37 -2.13 31.47
N LEU A 209 -1.46 -1.75 30.19
CA LEU A 209 -2.73 -1.60 29.49
C LEU A 209 -3.54 -2.90 29.44
N ARG A 210 -2.87 -4.05 29.30
CA ARG A 210 -3.51 -5.33 29.00
C ARG A 210 -3.72 -6.24 30.18
N LYS A 211 -2.75 -6.30 31.09
CA LYS A 211 -2.76 -7.25 32.20
C LYS A 211 -3.10 -6.60 33.54
N PHE A 212 -2.77 -5.34 33.69
CA PHE A 212 -2.88 -4.61 34.96
C PHE A 212 -3.57 -3.25 34.78
N PRO A 213 -4.76 -3.21 34.11
CA PRO A 213 -5.46 -1.94 33.89
C PRO A 213 -5.93 -1.28 35.20
N GLU A 214 -6.03 -2.05 36.29
CA GLU A 214 -6.32 -1.55 37.64
C GLU A 214 -5.19 -0.71 38.21
N GLU A 215 -3.94 -0.91 37.78
CA GLU A 215 -2.78 -0.14 38.21
C GLU A 215 -2.65 1.21 37.47
N LEU A 216 -3.50 1.49 36.49
CA LEU A 216 -3.50 2.77 35.78
C LEU A 216 -3.95 3.89 36.72
N THR A 217 -3.11 4.92 36.83
CA THR A 217 -3.48 6.15 37.53
C THR A 217 -4.60 6.89 36.82
N LEU A 218 -5.24 7.86 37.50
CA LEU A 218 -6.27 8.69 36.87
C LEU A 218 -5.69 9.50 35.71
N GLU A 219 -4.49 10.03 35.87
CA GLU A 219 -3.77 10.79 34.83
C GLU A 219 -3.47 9.92 33.61
N GLU A 220 -2.97 8.70 33.82
CA GLU A 220 -2.74 7.75 32.72
C GLU A 220 -4.03 7.40 31.99
N ARG A 221 -5.13 7.18 32.71
CA ARG A 221 -6.45 6.90 32.10
C ARG A 221 -6.95 8.06 31.24
N ASP A 222 -6.78 9.28 31.72
CA ASP A 222 -7.18 10.48 30.97
C ASP A 222 -6.28 10.71 29.77
N LEU A 223 -4.97 10.52 29.91
CA LEU A 223 -4.02 10.57 28.79
C LEU A 223 -4.37 9.53 27.72
N ILE A 224 -4.70 8.29 28.12
CA ILE A 224 -5.11 7.24 27.21
C ILE A 224 -6.39 7.63 26.46
N ARG A 225 -7.41 8.13 27.15
CA ARG A 225 -8.68 8.58 26.53
C ARG A 225 -8.44 9.68 25.51
N GLN A 226 -7.66 10.71 25.87
CA GLN A 226 -7.32 11.80 24.96
C GLN A 226 -6.54 11.30 23.73
N SER A 227 -5.57 10.39 23.93
CA SER A 227 -4.77 9.84 22.85
C SER A 227 -5.60 8.96 21.92
N VAL A 228 -6.47 8.13 22.46
CA VAL A 228 -7.41 7.32 21.66
C VAL A 228 -8.31 8.23 20.83
N HIS A 229 -8.86 9.29 21.44
CA HIS A 229 -9.71 10.23 20.73
C HIS A 229 -8.94 10.94 19.60
N LYS A 230 -7.71 11.38 19.87
CA LYS A 230 -6.87 12.08 18.90
C LYS A 230 -6.40 11.18 17.76
N LEU A 231 -6.10 9.91 18.01
CA LEU A 231 -5.56 8.98 17.01
C LEU A 231 -6.64 8.24 16.23
N LEU A 232 -7.73 7.85 16.89
CA LEU A 232 -8.69 6.89 16.34
C LEU A 232 -10.08 7.48 16.08
N ALA A 233 -10.49 8.55 16.76
CA ALA A 233 -11.85 9.08 16.66
C ALA A 233 -12.02 10.23 15.67
N THR A 234 -10.92 10.77 15.14
CA THR A 234 -10.97 11.90 14.21
C THR A 234 -10.78 11.42 12.76
N ASP A 235 -11.78 11.65 11.93
CA ASP A 235 -11.73 11.69 10.46
C ASP A 235 -11.59 10.35 9.70
N ASP A 236 -12.02 9.20 10.23
CA ASP A 236 -11.97 7.88 9.52
C ASP A 236 -10.59 7.55 8.90
N ARG A 237 -9.50 8.08 9.48
CA ARG A 237 -8.15 7.94 8.91
C ARG A 237 -7.51 6.57 9.12
N LEU A 238 -7.99 5.80 10.08
CA LEU A 238 -7.48 4.46 10.35
C LEU A 238 -8.59 3.43 10.32
N THR A 239 -8.54 2.55 9.34
CA THR A 239 -9.35 1.34 9.30
C THR A 239 -8.50 0.16 9.72
N VAL A 240 -8.91 -0.57 10.75
CA VAL A 240 -8.21 -1.78 11.21
C VAL A 240 -9.08 -3.01 10.95
N ILE A 241 -8.60 -3.91 10.11
CA ILE A 241 -9.28 -5.16 9.78
C ILE A 241 -8.88 -6.22 10.80
N ASP A 242 -9.83 -7.00 11.30
CA ASP A 242 -9.54 -8.08 12.24
C ASP A 242 -9.38 -9.43 11.54
N ASN A 243 -8.67 -10.33 12.21
CA ASN A 243 -8.42 -11.71 11.76
C ASN A 243 -9.71 -12.51 11.44
N PRO A 244 -10.84 -12.40 12.19
CA PRO A 244 -12.10 -13.07 11.83
C PRO A 244 -12.61 -12.76 10.44
N PHE A 245 -12.27 -11.57 9.91
CA PHE A 245 -12.63 -11.14 8.57
C PHE A 245 -12.03 -12.06 7.48
N PHE A 246 -10.82 -12.55 7.70
CA PHE A 246 -10.14 -13.50 6.82
C PHE A 246 -10.55 -14.95 7.10
N THR A 247 -11.09 -15.25 8.28
CA THR A 247 -11.58 -16.60 8.63
C THR A 247 -12.84 -16.96 7.83
N LEU A 248 -13.62 -15.96 7.39
CA LEU A 248 -14.79 -16.16 6.52
C LEU A 248 -14.39 -16.53 5.07
N ALA A 249 -13.13 -16.33 4.69
CA ALA A 249 -12.59 -16.74 3.40
C ALA A 249 -12.36 -18.26 3.26
N LYS A 250 -12.74 -19.07 4.28
CA LYS A 250 -12.76 -20.53 4.17
C LYS A 250 -14.00 -20.98 3.37
N ARG A 251 -13.87 -21.10 2.05
CA ARG A 251 -14.82 -21.86 1.28
C ARG A 251 -14.49 -23.34 1.39
N SER A 252 -15.47 -24.17 1.74
CA SER A 252 -15.39 -25.65 1.80
C SER A 252 -14.22 -26.25 2.64
N GLY A 253 -13.82 -25.59 3.74
CA GLY A 253 -12.80 -26.13 4.65
C GLY A 253 -11.35 -25.92 4.21
N LYS A 254 -11.10 -25.37 3.03
CA LYS A 254 -9.79 -24.93 2.54
C LYS A 254 -9.74 -23.40 2.54
N TRP A 255 -8.57 -22.83 2.87
CA TRP A 255 -8.31 -21.42 2.66
C TRP A 255 -8.32 -21.14 1.17
N ASP A 256 -8.99 -20.07 0.79
CA ASP A 256 -8.97 -19.53 -0.55
C ASP A 256 -8.10 -18.28 -0.53
N ASN A 257 -6.94 -18.34 -1.18
CA ASN A 257 -6.00 -17.21 -1.26
C ASN A 257 -6.67 -16.00 -1.92
N ASP A 258 -7.50 -16.25 -2.91
CA ASP A 258 -8.20 -15.22 -3.66
C ASP A 258 -9.22 -14.50 -2.77
N ALA A 259 -9.92 -15.22 -1.91
CA ALA A 259 -10.95 -14.62 -1.06
C ALA A 259 -10.38 -13.58 -0.06
N ALA A 260 -9.13 -13.75 0.43
CA ALA A 260 -8.48 -12.75 1.27
C ALA A 260 -8.10 -11.50 0.47
N LEU A 261 -7.58 -11.70 -0.74
CA LEU A 261 -7.23 -10.62 -1.66
C LEU A 261 -8.49 -9.90 -2.17
N ASP A 262 -9.55 -10.64 -2.52
CA ASP A 262 -10.85 -10.08 -2.91
C ASP A 262 -11.41 -9.14 -1.84
N LYS A 263 -11.30 -9.56 -0.58
CA LYS A 263 -11.83 -8.78 0.53
C LYS A 263 -11.06 -7.50 0.80
N ILE A 264 -9.74 -7.52 0.65
CA ILE A 264 -8.94 -6.29 0.71
C ILE A 264 -9.30 -5.38 -0.47
N GLU A 265 -9.47 -5.96 -1.66
CA GLU A 265 -9.84 -5.21 -2.86
C GLU A 265 -11.21 -4.53 -2.73
N GLU A 266 -12.22 -5.20 -2.14
CA GLU A 266 -13.52 -4.61 -1.82
C GLU A 266 -13.36 -3.36 -0.92
N ILE A 267 -12.56 -3.46 0.15
CA ILE A 267 -12.35 -2.36 1.09
C ILE A 267 -11.61 -1.20 0.42
N LEU A 268 -10.60 -1.51 -0.41
CA LEU A 268 -9.88 -0.48 -1.16
C LEU A 268 -10.77 0.24 -2.16
N ALA A 269 -11.70 -0.48 -2.80
CA ALA A 269 -12.65 0.09 -3.75
C ALA A 269 -13.61 1.10 -3.09
N GLU A 270 -13.89 0.94 -1.80
CA GLU A 270 -14.79 1.82 -1.05
C GLU A 270 -14.06 2.98 -0.35
N GLY A 271 -12.76 2.84 -0.07
CA GLY A 271 -12.13 3.58 1.01
C GLY A 271 -11.17 4.71 0.64
N ASN A 272 -10.57 4.77 -0.54
CA ASN A 272 -9.51 5.74 -0.90
C ASN A 272 -8.38 5.82 0.15
N TYR A 273 -7.63 4.75 0.34
CA TYR A 273 -6.52 4.68 1.29
C TYR A 273 -5.20 5.11 0.64
N ASP A 274 -4.43 5.95 1.35
CA ASP A 274 -3.08 6.36 0.93
C ASP A 274 -2.06 5.26 1.23
N LEU A 275 -2.25 4.54 2.35
CA LEU A 275 -1.36 3.48 2.82
C LEU A 275 -2.14 2.25 3.25
N THR A 276 -1.71 1.08 2.80
CA THR A 276 -2.24 -0.22 3.20
C THR A 276 -1.14 -1.04 3.86
N VAL A 277 -1.32 -1.39 5.12
CA VAL A 277 -0.35 -2.17 5.92
C VAL A 277 -0.86 -3.58 6.13
N TRP A 278 -0.05 -4.59 5.78
CA TRP A 278 -0.40 -6.01 5.89
C TRP A 278 0.62 -6.80 6.71
N ASP A 279 0.32 -7.06 7.97
CA ASP A 279 1.20 -7.76 8.94
C ASP A 279 0.53 -9.01 9.52
N LEU A 280 0.91 -10.22 9.22
CA LEU A 280 1.85 -10.75 8.23
C LEU A 280 1.12 -11.19 6.95
N PHE A 281 1.62 -10.81 5.82
CA PHE A 281 1.05 -11.20 4.52
C PHE A 281 0.99 -12.73 4.34
N GLN A 282 2.03 -13.46 4.73
CA GLN A 282 2.08 -14.92 4.66
C GLN A 282 0.93 -15.63 5.38
N ARG A 283 0.31 -15.01 6.39
CA ARG A 283 -0.82 -15.61 7.13
C ARG A 283 -2.13 -15.57 6.35
N SER A 284 -2.22 -14.74 5.33
CA SER A 284 -3.38 -14.68 4.45
C SER A 284 -3.32 -15.71 3.31
N LEU A 285 -2.17 -16.36 3.11
CA LEU A 285 -1.99 -17.39 2.10
C LEU A 285 -2.14 -18.79 2.72
N SER A 286 -2.94 -19.65 2.12
CA SER A 286 -3.26 -20.99 2.65
C SER A 286 -2.26 -22.07 2.27
N THR A 287 -1.67 -21.94 1.10
CA THR A 287 -0.60 -22.80 0.58
C THR A 287 0.51 -21.87 0.10
N ILE A 288 1.72 -22.11 0.60
CA ILE A 288 2.86 -21.27 0.25
C ILE A 288 3.72 -22.04 -0.75
N THR A 289 3.25 -22.18 -1.97
CA THR A 289 4.17 -22.47 -3.08
C THR A 289 4.80 -21.14 -3.55
N PRO A 290 6.02 -21.15 -4.07
CA PRO A 290 6.64 -19.95 -4.62
C PRO A 290 5.76 -19.23 -5.64
N ASN A 291 5.05 -19.99 -6.47
CA ASN A 291 4.17 -19.49 -7.52
C ASN A 291 2.90 -18.80 -6.95
N ASP A 292 2.32 -19.34 -5.86
CA ASP A 292 1.15 -18.73 -5.21
C ASP A 292 1.51 -17.38 -4.58
N VAL A 293 2.71 -17.29 -3.99
CA VAL A 293 3.23 -16.04 -3.42
C VAL A 293 3.44 -14.99 -4.49
N GLU A 294 4.07 -15.37 -5.60
CA GLU A 294 4.32 -14.47 -6.73
C GLU A 294 3.01 -13.95 -7.31
N THR A 295 2.05 -14.83 -7.59
CA THR A 295 0.72 -14.48 -8.08
C THR A 295 0.01 -13.52 -7.13
N ALA A 296 0.06 -13.77 -5.82
CA ALA A 296 -0.55 -12.91 -4.82
C ALA A 296 0.12 -11.53 -4.75
N LEU A 297 1.45 -11.46 -4.84
CA LEU A 297 2.20 -10.20 -4.83
C LEU A 297 1.95 -9.38 -6.11
N VAL A 298 1.88 -10.03 -7.27
CA VAL A 298 1.47 -9.37 -8.53
C VAL A 298 0.08 -8.77 -8.39
N ARG A 299 -0.86 -9.49 -7.79
CA ARG A 299 -2.20 -8.97 -7.52
C ARG A 299 -2.18 -7.78 -6.56
N VAL A 300 -1.36 -7.83 -5.51
CA VAL A 300 -1.16 -6.69 -4.59
C VAL A 300 -0.62 -5.48 -5.33
N GLN A 301 0.36 -5.65 -6.23
CA GLN A 301 0.90 -4.56 -7.04
C GLN A 301 -0.17 -3.98 -7.98
N HIS A 302 -1.03 -4.80 -8.57
CA HIS A 302 -2.15 -4.33 -9.38
C HIS A 302 -3.15 -3.53 -8.53
N MET A 303 -3.48 -3.99 -7.31
CA MET A 303 -4.34 -3.25 -6.39
C MET A 303 -3.71 -1.92 -5.98
N ALA A 304 -2.40 -1.90 -5.69
CA ALA A 304 -1.67 -0.68 -5.36
C ALA A 304 -1.85 0.39 -6.45
N ARG A 305 -1.60 0.03 -7.69
CA ARG A 305 -1.73 0.92 -8.86
C ARG A 305 -3.17 1.32 -9.13
N ARG A 306 -4.10 0.36 -9.08
CA ARG A 306 -5.51 0.59 -9.37
C ARG A 306 -6.19 1.55 -8.39
N TYR A 307 -5.85 1.43 -7.11
CA TYR A 307 -6.47 2.21 -6.03
C TYR A 307 -5.61 3.37 -5.55
N GLY A 308 -4.42 3.57 -6.13
CA GLY A 308 -3.51 4.66 -5.75
C GLY A 308 -3.04 4.57 -4.30
N THR A 309 -2.99 3.38 -3.70
CA THR A 309 -2.49 3.16 -2.35
C THR A 309 -1.06 2.62 -2.37
N HIS A 310 -0.26 2.93 -1.37
CA HIS A 310 1.01 2.24 -1.15
C HIS A 310 0.80 1.02 -0.27
N PHE A 311 1.34 -0.15 -0.66
CA PHE A 311 1.30 -1.34 0.19
C PHE A 311 2.59 -1.50 0.98
N VAL A 312 2.46 -1.65 2.30
CA VAL A 312 3.52 -2.10 3.20
C VAL A 312 3.22 -3.52 3.63
N ILE A 313 4.01 -4.48 3.16
CA ILE A 313 3.88 -5.90 3.45
C ILE A 313 4.92 -6.31 4.47
N VAL A 314 4.52 -6.95 5.56
CA VAL A 314 5.43 -7.50 6.55
C VAL A 314 5.66 -8.98 6.29
N HIS A 315 6.92 -9.38 6.22
CA HIS A 315 7.38 -10.72 5.89
C HIS A 315 8.33 -11.29 6.95
N GLN A 316 8.26 -12.59 7.17
CA GLN A 316 9.17 -13.30 8.06
C GLN A 316 10.18 -14.10 7.26
N ILE A 317 11.48 -13.78 7.43
CA ILE A 317 12.57 -14.48 6.75
C ILE A 317 12.86 -15.87 7.31
N SER A 318 13.57 -16.68 6.52
CA SER A 318 13.95 -18.06 6.86
C SER A 318 14.80 -18.16 8.14
N ARG A 319 14.71 -19.32 8.83
CA ARG A 319 15.55 -19.64 9.98
C ARG A 319 17.02 -19.86 9.63
N LYS A 320 17.36 -20.08 8.37
CA LYS A 320 18.74 -20.28 7.90
C LYS A 320 19.69 -19.13 8.26
N VAL A 321 19.14 -17.91 8.43
CA VAL A 321 19.91 -16.76 8.94
C VAL A 321 20.56 -17.05 10.30
N GLU A 322 19.89 -17.84 11.17
CA GLU A 322 20.39 -18.14 12.51
C GLU A 322 21.58 -19.10 12.52
N GLU A 323 21.86 -19.78 11.40
CA GLU A 323 22.99 -20.69 11.23
C GLU A 323 24.30 -19.94 10.90
N ARG A 324 24.19 -18.68 10.44
CA ARG A 324 25.34 -17.83 10.12
C ARG A 324 25.94 -17.20 11.37
N LYS A 325 27.23 -16.87 11.30
CA LYS A 325 27.91 -16.04 12.31
C LYS A 325 27.28 -14.65 12.38
N ASP A 326 27.20 -14.00 11.23
CA ASP A 326 26.50 -12.75 11.03
C ASP A 326 25.01 -13.02 10.79
N LYS A 327 24.17 -12.53 11.68
CA LYS A 327 22.70 -12.75 11.67
C LYS A 327 21.93 -11.61 11.03
N HIS A 328 22.60 -10.63 10.45
CA HIS A 328 21.93 -9.59 9.69
C HIS A 328 21.18 -10.20 8.50
N PRO A 329 19.92 -9.85 8.30
CA PRO A 329 19.14 -10.32 7.18
C PRO A 329 19.67 -9.76 5.87
N ARG A 330 19.63 -10.58 4.83
CA ARG A 330 20.02 -10.22 3.47
C ARG A 330 18.85 -10.47 2.54
N ILE A 331 18.84 -9.85 1.36
CA ILE A 331 17.81 -10.10 0.33
C ILE A 331 17.73 -11.60 -0.01
N GLU A 332 18.88 -12.27 -0.01
CA GLU A 332 18.96 -13.72 -0.26
C GLU A 332 18.17 -14.57 0.74
N ASP A 333 17.92 -14.07 1.94
CA ASP A 333 17.14 -14.76 2.97
C ASP A 333 15.62 -14.74 2.66
N LEU A 334 15.21 -13.92 1.71
CA LEU A 334 13.88 -13.91 1.13
C LEU A 334 13.69 -15.02 0.08
N LYS A 335 14.80 -15.67 -0.34
CA LYS A 335 14.79 -16.77 -1.33
C LYS A 335 13.98 -17.97 -0.82
N GLY A 336 13.13 -18.44 -1.64
CA GLY A 336 12.12 -19.50 -1.43
C GLY A 336 10.79 -19.10 -2.05
N SER A 337 10.67 -17.82 -2.37
CA SER A 337 9.60 -17.23 -3.18
C SER A 337 10.21 -16.02 -3.89
N GLY A 338 10.69 -16.19 -5.13
CA GLY A 338 11.33 -15.14 -5.94
C GLY A 338 10.53 -13.82 -5.98
N GLY A 339 9.22 -13.92 -5.90
CA GLY A 339 8.34 -12.76 -5.88
C GLY A 339 8.60 -11.75 -4.74
N TYR A 340 9.12 -12.19 -3.58
CA TYR A 340 9.44 -11.24 -2.49
C TYR A 340 10.69 -10.41 -2.76
N GLU A 341 11.57 -10.84 -3.64
CA GLU A 341 12.74 -10.08 -4.06
C GLU A 341 12.44 -9.20 -5.28
N GLU A 342 11.65 -9.70 -6.22
CA GLU A 342 11.47 -9.09 -7.53
C GLU A 342 10.38 -8.01 -7.54
N ILE A 343 9.22 -8.29 -6.93
CA ILE A 343 8.01 -7.46 -7.06
C ILE A 343 8.09 -6.17 -6.23
N PRO A 344 8.51 -6.17 -4.94
CA PRO A 344 8.55 -4.94 -4.16
C PRO A 344 9.49 -3.90 -4.74
N ASP A 345 9.07 -2.63 -4.68
CA ASP A 345 9.84 -1.48 -5.10
C ASP A 345 10.88 -1.08 -4.05
N LEU A 346 10.56 -1.32 -2.77
CA LEU A 346 11.41 -1.08 -1.61
C LEU A 346 11.43 -2.32 -0.70
N ILE A 347 12.61 -2.69 -0.21
CA ILE A 347 12.79 -3.76 0.79
C ILE A 347 13.56 -3.21 1.98
N LEU A 348 12.93 -3.24 3.15
CA LEU A 348 13.53 -2.91 4.43
C LEU A 348 13.82 -4.19 5.22
N LEU A 349 15.07 -4.40 5.58
CA LEU A 349 15.54 -5.55 6.35
C LEU A 349 15.75 -5.14 7.80
N ILE A 350 15.03 -5.78 8.73
CA ILE A 350 15.07 -5.44 10.15
C ILE A 350 15.92 -6.44 10.92
N HIS A 351 16.89 -5.90 11.64
CA HIS A 351 17.75 -6.64 12.58
C HIS A 351 17.70 -6.03 13.98
N ARG A 352 17.87 -6.88 14.99
CA ARG A 352 17.97 -6.50 16.38
C ARG A 352 18.90 -7.48 17.08
N GLU A 353 20.10 -7.04 17.38
CA GLU A 353 21.15 -7.90 17.95
C GLU A 353 20.76 -8.46 19.32
N LYS A 354 20.06 -7.67 20.16
CA LYS A 354 19.58 -8.11 21.47
C LYS A 354 18.58 -9.26 21.42
N ALA A 355 17.95 -9.53 20.27
CA ALA A 355 17.11 -10.71 20.08
C ALA A 355 17.93 -12.01 20.14
N TYR A 356 19.24 -11.93 19.85
CA TYR A 356 20.18 -13.04 19.85
C TYR A 356 21.11 -13.00 21.06
N LYS A 357 21.52 -11.81 21.52
CA LYS A 357 22.43 -11.58 22.63
C LYS A 357 21.72 -10.83 23.76
N LYS A 358 21.09 -11.56 24.68
CA LYS A 358 20.22 -11.02 25.73
C LYS A 358 20.89 -10.05 26.72
N PHE A 359 22.22 -10.09 26.82
CA PHE A 359 22.99 -9.33 27.83
C PHE A 359 23.59 -8.03 27.26
N MET A 360 23.08 -7.53 26.14
CA MET A 360 23.50 -6.23 25.62
C MET A 360 22.94 -5.08 26.49
N GLU A 361 23.75 -4.06 26.71
CA GLU A 361 23.34 -2.86 27.47
C GLU A 361 22.29 -2.04 26.67
N THR A 362 22.51 -1.87 25.37
CA THR A 362 21.58 -1.15 24.50
C THR A 362 20.61 -2.12 23.81
N ASP A 363 19.48 -1.63 23.44
CA ASP A 363 18.48 -2.35 22.66
C ASP A 363 18.21 -1.56 21.37
N ASP A 364 19.08 -1.71 20.42
CA ASP A 364 19.01 -1.01 19.15
C ASP A 364 18.35 -1.89 18.09
N ILE A 365 17.57 -1.26 17.21
CA ILE A 365 16.99 -1.85 16.03
C ILE A 365 17.64 -1.23 14.80
N GLU A 366 18.01 -2.07 13.85
CA GLU A 366 18.61 -1.68 12.58
C GLU A 366 17.59 -1.91 11.47
N ILE A 367 17.36 -0.90 10.64
CA ILE A 367 16.50 -0.96 9.47
C ILE A 367 17.37 -0.66 8.26
N ASN A 368 17.77 -1.72 7.56
CA ASN A 368 18.60 -1.63 6.37
C ASN A 368 17.73 -1.50 5.11
N VAL A 369 18.07 -0.55 4.23
CA VAL A 369 17.47 -0.41 2.90
C VAL A 369 18.14 -1.46 1.98
N GLY A 370 17.57 -2.67 1.94
CA GLY A 370 18.13 -3.77 1.17
C GLY A 370 17.93 -3.61 -0.34
N LYS A 371 16.80 -3.06 -0.75
CA LYS A 371 16.46 -2.77 -2.15
C LYS A 371 15.67 -1.48 -2.23
N GLN A 372 15.98 -0.68 -3.23
CA GLN A 372 15.21 0.48 -3.65
C GLN A 372 15.27 0.57 -5.17
N ARG A 373 14.11 0.61 -5.85
CA ARG A 373 14.07 0.55 -7.32
C ARG A 373 14.61 1.83 -7.96
N ASP A 374 14.28 2.98 -7.37
CA ASP A 374 14.58 4.29 -7.93
C ASP A 374 15.63 5.06 -7.12
N GLY A 375 16.42 4.36 -6.29
CA GLY A 375 17.44 4.99 -5.47
C GLY A 375 18.53 4.02 -4.98
N PRO A 376 19.48 4.55 -4.21
CA PRO A 376 20.58 3.75 -3.66
C PRO A 376 20.05 2.81 -2.56
N ALA A 377 20.67 1.63 -2.46
CA ALA A 377 20.44 0.67 -1.39
C ALA A 377 21.69 0.56 -0.50
N GLY A 378 21.55 -0.12 0.65
CA GLY A 378 22.66 -0.46 1.54
C GLY A 378 22.79 0.41 2.77
N ARG A 379 22.11 1.56 2.86
CA ARG A 379 22.10 2.40 4.07
C ARG A 379 21.26 1.81 5.17
N THR A 380 21.62 2.08 6.41
CA THR A 380 20.95 1.55 7.60
C THR A 380 20.56 2.67 8.53
N MET A 381 19.27 2.71 8.91
CA MET A 381 18.81 3.50 10.05
C MET A 381 18.96 2.67 11.31
N ILE A 382 19.58 3.25 12.33
CA ILE A 382 19.67 2.67 13.69
C ILE A 382 18.80 3.52 14.61
N ALA A 383 18.02 2.86 15.45
CA ALA A 383 17.17 3.52 16.43
C ALA A 383 17.15 2.74 17.75
N GLU A 384 16.99 3.46 18.86
CA GLU A 384 16.75 2.85 20.15
C GLU A 384 15.36 2.20 20.19
N PHE A 385 15.30 0.95 20.63
CA PHE A 385 14.11 0.14 20.64
C PHE A 385 13.51 -0.03 22.04
N TYR A 386 12.29 0.44 22.21
CA TYR A 386 11.54 0.35 23.46
C TYR A 386 10.31 -0.57 23.30
N PRO A 387 10.50 -1.89 23.45
CA PRO A 387 9.43 -2.86 23.20
C PRO A 387 8.25 -2.71 24.16
N GLU A 388 8.47 -2.24 25.39
CA GLU A 388 7.44 -2.09 26.44
C GLU A 388 6.36 -1.11 26.01
N VAL A 389 6.75 -0.05 25.32
CA VAL A 389 5.88 1.01 24.81
C VAL A 389 5.73 0.98 23.31
N SER A 390 6.23 -0.05 22.66
CA SER A 390 6.15 -0.24 21.19
C SER A 390 6.63 0.98 20.40
N ARG A 391 7.81 1.53 20.74
CA ARG A 391 8.32 2.77 20.18
C ARG A 391 9.80 2.73 19.82
N LEU A 392 10.18 3.56 18.83
CA LEU A 392 11.55 3.82 18.42
C LEU A 392 11.90 5.29 18.69
N TYR A 393 13.16 5.54 19.09
CA TYR A 393 13.71 6.87 19.37
C TYR A 393 15.12 7.04 18.81
N ASN A 394 15.58 8.28 18.75
CA ASN A 394 16.97 8.65 18.45
C ASN A 394 17.48 8.03 17.13
N GLU A 395 16.66 8.11 16.10
CA GLU A 395 16.95 7.54 14.78
C GLU A 395 18.16 8.24 14.15
N LYS A 396 19.11 7.47 13.67
CA LYS A 396 20.33 7.93 12.97
C LYS A 396 20.53 7.11 11.70
N LEU A 397 20.94 7.78 10.64
CA LEU A 397 21.38 7.09 9.43
C LEU A 397 22.87 6.81 9.48
N THR A 398 23.28 5.63 9.06
CA THR A 398 24.68 5.22 8.97
C THR A 398 25.00 4.73 7.57
N ASP A 399 26.18 5.06 7.08
CA ASP A 399 26.69 4.58 5.79
C ASP A 399 27.21 3.13 5.85
N THR A 400 27.23 2.53 7.04
CA THR A 400 27.70 1.17 7.23
C THR A 400 26.69 0.17 6.73
N ALA A 401 26.99 -0.43 5.58
CA ALA A 401 26.61 -1.82 5.38
C ALA A 401 27.13 -2.60 6.62
N PRO A 402 26.35 -3.57 7.19
CA PRO A 402 26.84 -4.36 8.30
C PRO A 402 28.22 -4.88 7.94
N GLU A 403 29.24 -4.50 8.73
CA GLU A 403 30.59 -5.00 8.52
C GLU A 403 30.50 -6.51 8.49
N SER A 404 30.83 -7.09 7.35
CA SER A 404 31.14 -8.50 7.27
C SER A 404 32.45 -8.68 8.06
N SER A 405 32.33 -8.82 9.38
CA SER A 405 33.46 -9.16 10.24
C SER A 405 33.87 -10.59 9.94
N GLY A 406 34.74 -10.75 8.98
CA GLY A 406 35.26 -12.03 8.55
C GLY A 406 36.26 -11.90 7.43
N THR A 407 37.32 -11.14 7.61
CA THR A 407 38.57 -11.45 6.94
C THR A 407 39.04 -12.76 7.52
N ASP A 408 38.87 -13.84 6.78
CA ASP A 408 39.60 -15.06 6.97
C ASP A 408 41.10 -14.77 6.67
N GLU A 409 41.82 -14.23 7.67
CA GLU A 409 43.26 -14.32 7.74
C GLU A 409 43.61 -15.72 8.25
N GLU A 410 43.54 -16.70 7.37
CA GLU A 410 44.33 -17.93 7.52
C GLU A 410 44.83 -18.37 6.15
N GLY A 411 46.14 -18.18 5.99
CA GLY A 411 46.98 -19.06 5.20
C GLY A 411 47.08 -18.80 3.71
N LYS A 412 47.95 -17.90 3.31
CA LYS A 412 48.90 -18.24 2.22
C LYS A 412 50.23 -17.55 2.45
N ALA A 413 51.10 -18.31 3.11
CA ALA A 413 52.54 -18.12 2.97
C ALA A 413 52.96 -18.49 1.55
N GLY A 414 53.76 -17.63 0.94
CA GLY A 414 54.79 -18.01 0.01
C GLY A 414 54.41 -18.23 -1.44
N PHE A 415 54.57 -17.20 -2.26
CA PHE A 415 55.25 -17.39 -3.54
C PHE A 415 56.20 -16.23 -3.78
N LYS A 416 57.52 -16.54 -3.67
CA LYS A 416 58.64 -15.69 -4.10
C LYS A 416 58.91 -15.91 -5.57
N GLY A 417 59.13 -14.82 -6.28
CA GLY A 417 60.22 -14.72 -7.26
C GLY A 417 59.86 -15.07 -8.69
N GLY A 418 60.21 -14.18 -9.57
CA GLY A 418 60.48 -14.48 -10.96
C GLY A 418 60.34 -13.29 -11.89
N ASP A 419 61.46 -12.59 -12.02
CA ASP A 419 61.79 -11.54 -12.98
C ASP A 419 61.07 -11.57 -14.33
N ALA A 420 60.84 -10.35 -14.83
CA ALA A 420 60.69 -10.03 -16.24
C ALA A 420 61.98 -10.33 -17.03
N PRO A 421 61.96 -10.52 -18.34
CA PRO A 421 62.23 -9.39 -19.19
C PRO A 421 61.58 -9.40 -20.61
N VAL A 422 61.61 -8.20 -21.16
CA VAL A 422 61.51 -7.71 -22.56
C VAL A 422 60.08 -7.60 -23.12
#